data_cd1efd1b2a586b42daa14558e85a9b94
#
_entry.id   cd1efd1b2a586b42daa14558e85a9b94
#
_cell.length_a   1.000
_cell.length_b   1.000
_cell.length_c   1.000
_cell.angle_alpha   90.00
_cell.angle_beta   90.00
_cell.angle_gamma   90.00
#
_symmetry.space_group_name_H-M   'P 1'
#
loop_
_entity.id
_entity.type
_entity.pdbx_description
1 polymer ?
#
loop_
_entity_poly.entity_id
_entity_poly.type
_entity_poly.pdbx_seq_one_letter_code
_entity_poly.pdbx_strand_id
1 'polypeptide(L)'
;MARPDELTFAPLGGVGEIGMNLSIYGLGNRHQRCWLAVDLGVSFGDEEHLPGIDLIMPDIRFLEKERKNLIALVLTHAHEDHFGAIIDLWPKLKCPVYATKFSAALFEAKCASERNPPKIPVTVVPSGGRIDLGPFNVEFIPVAHSIPESHALAIRTSAGTVLHTGDWKIDPTPIIGVPTDERRLRELGDAGVLALIGDSTNAVREGRSPSEAEVAKTITELVKAAKGRVAVTTFASNVARLRAVADAARIAGREVVVVGRAMERVVQVARETGYLDGVQNFRGADLYGHFPPDKVLALCTGSQGEPRAALSRIANDDHPQVTLNKGDCVIFSSRTIPGNEKAVGAIINGLITQGVEVITDRTHLVHVSGHPRRDELRDMISWVRPQLLIPVHGEALHLFEHARLARAAGVPKVLICRNGDLVRLGPGDPSVIEELPSGRLYKDGSILEDSKSRAVVERRRLAFAGCAFVAIAMTEKGELADDPEVDLVGIPEKNTAGEIIDEIVFDVVVSTVEGLPRARRRDPDAIAESVRRAVRATIDEQWGKKPLCYVHVLTV
;
A
#
# COMPACT_ATOMS: atom_id res chain seq x y z
N MET A 1 29.12 17.50 33.45
CA MET A 1 28.09 18.09 32.60
C MET A 1 27.24 16.97 32.06
N ALA A 2 25.91 17.01 32.18
CA ALA A 2 25.04 16.07 31.55
C ALA A 2 25.28 16.12 30.02
N ARG A 3 25.38 14.97 29.36
CA ARG A 3 25.44 14.94 27.88
C ARG A 3 24.17 15.60 27.34
N PRO A 4 24.27 16.44 26.30
CA PRO A 4 23.09 17.02 25.68
C PRO A 4 22.22 15.90 25.12
N ASP A 5 20.89 16.09 25.10
CA ASP A 5 19.97 15.16 24.51
C ASP A 5 20.29 14.92 23.03
N GLU A 6 20.30 13.65 22.62
CA GLU A 6 20.47 13.27 21.23
C GLU A 6 19.11 13.26 20.54
N LEU A 7 19.01 13.88 19.37
CA LEU A 7 17.89 13.71 18.44
C LEU A 7 18.24 12.59 17.45
N THR A 8 17.38 11.61 17.39
CA THR A 8 17.54 10.44 16.51
C THR A 8 16.34 10.27 15.58
N PHE A 9 16.56 9.62 14.47
CA PHE A 9 15.54 9.24 13.48
C PHE A 9 15.70 7.77 13.12
N ALA A 10 14.60 7.06 12.99
CA ALA A 10 14.60 5.73 12.38
C ALA A 10 13.34 5.52 11.54
N PRO A 11 13.47 5.13 10.28
CA PRO A 11 12.36 4.57 9.52
C PRO A 11 12.12 3.13 9.96
N LEU A 12 10.87 2.75 10.19
CA LEU A 12 10.46 1.37 10.42
C LEU A 12 9.68 0.80 9.22
N GLY A 13 9.38 1.66 8.24
CA GLY A 13 8.77 1.36 6.95
C GLY A 13 8.94 2.54 6.00
N GLY A 14 8.74 2.32 4.68
CA GLY A 14 8.81 3.34 3.63
C GLY A 14 10.22 3.67 3.12
N VAL A 15 11.25 2.93 3.51
CA VAL A 15 12.62 3.12 3.00
C VAL A 15 13.11 1.83 2.33
N GLY A 16 13.52 1.95 1.06
CA GLY A 16 13.80 0.80 0.19
C GLY A 16 12.55 0.18 -0.42
N GLU A 17 11.41 0.82 -0.23
CA GLU A 17 10.08 0.43 -0.71
C GLU A 17 9.17 1.65 -0.85
N ILE A 18 8.04 1.50 -1.53
CA ILE A 18 6.97 2.51 -1.59
C ILE A 18 5.79 1.99 -0.79
N GLY A 19 5.28 2.80 0.12
CA GLY A 19 4.19 2.44 1.04
C GLY A 19 4.68 2.00 2.42
N MET A 20 3.75 1.63 3.29
CA MET A 20 4.03 1.16 4.65
C MET A 20 4.85 2.17 5.48
N ASN A 21 4.60 3.47 5.27
CA ASN A 21 5.37 4.53 5.89
C ASN A 21 5.19 4.55 7.41
N LEU A 22 6.31 4.50 8.13
CA LEU A 22 6.41 4.68 9.57
C LEU A 22 7.79 5.22 9.89
N SER A 23 7.83 6.45 10.36
CA SER A 23 9.05 7.13 10.82
C SER A 23 8.97 7.43 12.31
N ILE A 24 10.07 7.27 13.04
CA ILE A 24 10.12 7.61 14.47
C ILE A 24 11.27 8.58 14.77
N TYR A 25 10.98 9.51 15.67
CA TYR A 25 11.94 10.48 16.18
C TYR A 25 12.14 10.25 17.68
N GLY A 26 13.39 10.10 18.10
CA GLY A 26 13.74 9.93 19.50
C GLY A 26 14.53 11.11 20.04
N LEU A 27 14.13 11.67 21.19
CA LEU A 27 14.89 12.68 21.90
C LEU A 27 15.22 12.19 23.30
N GLY A 28 16.48 12.32 23.69
CA GLY A 28 17.00 11.95 25.00
C GLY A 28 18.36 11.26 24.93
N ASN A 29 18.74 10.60 26.01
CA ASN A 29 19.97 9.82 26.06
C ASN A 29 19.71 8.36 25.62
N ARG A 30 20.79 7.56 25.45
CA ARG A 30 20.70 6.17 24.95
C ARG A 30 19.75 5.27 25.75
N HIS A 31 19.55 5.53 27.05
CA HIS A 31 18.77 4.67 27.93
C HIS A 31 17.35 5.20 28.20
N GLN A 32 17.11 6.47 27.85
CA GLN A 32 15.83 7.12 28.11
C GLN A 32 15.54 8.13 26.99
N ARG A 33 14.77 7.69 26.01
CA ARG A 33 14.29 8.52 24.90
C ARG A 33 12.78 8.63 24.95
N CYS A 34 12.28 9.82 24.65
CA CYS A 34 10.88 10.01 24.26
C CYS A 34 10.76 9.81 22.76
N TRP A 35 9.70 9.14 22.32
CA TRP A 35 9.50 8.82 20.91
C TRP A 35 8.27 9.54 20.36
N LEU A 36 8.40 10.07 19.14
CA LEU A 36 7.34 10.60 18.31
C LEU A 36 7.26 9.73 17.05
N ALA A 37 6.08 9.19 16.74
CA ALA A 37 5.84 8.47 15.49
C ALA A 37 5.18 9.40 14.47
N VAL A 38 5.60 9.28 13.22
CA VAL A 38 5.02 9.98 12.06
C VAL A 38 4.57 8.93 11.07
N ASP A 39 3.27 8.95 10.77
CA ASP A 39 2.55 8.02 9.91
C ASP A 39 2.57 6.56 10.41
N LEU A 40 1.62 5.77 9.95
CA LEU A 40 1.49 4.35 10.21
C LEU A 40 0.68 3.71 9.08
N GLY A 41 1.35 3.49 7.97
CA GLY A 41 0.76 3.10 6.71
C GLY A 41 0.79 1.62 6.40
N VAL A 42 0.16 1.27 5.28
CA VAL A 42 0.19 -0.08 4.70
C VAL A 42 0.85 -0.07 3.33
N SER A 43 1.23 -1.26 2.88
CA SER A 43 1.42 -1.60 1.48
C SER A 43 0.46 -2.74 1.13
N PHE A 44 0.25 -3.00 -0.15
CA PHE A 44 -0.66 -4.04 -0.61
C PHE A 44 0.08 -5.33 -0.91
N GLY A 45 -0.58 -6.46 -0.63
CA GLY A 45 -0.08 -7.78 -0.99
C GLY A 45 -0.17 -8.00 -2.51
N ASP A 46 0.73 -8.80 -3.01
CA ASP A 46 0.71 -9.30 -4.39
C ASP A 46 0.18 -10.74 -4.36
N GLU A 47 -0.98 -10.97 -4.95
CA GLU A 47 -1.63 -12.30 -4.95
C GLU A 47 -0.75 -13.38 -5.60
N GLU A 48 0.08 -13.03 -6.59
CA GLU A 48 0.99 -13.96 -7.26
C GLU A 48 2.11 -14.45 -6.33
N HIS A 49 2.64 -13.55 -5.48
CA HIS A 49 3.76 -13.85 -4.59
C HIS A 49 3.36 -14.05 -3.12
N LEU A 50 2.20 -13.52 -2.73
CA LEU A 50 1.68 -13.55 -1.37
C LEU A 50 0.20 -13.99 -1.34
N PRO A 51 -0.12 -15.24 -1.70
CA PRO A 51 -1.50 -15.71 -1.76
C PRO A 51 -2.26 -15.50 -0.45
N GLY A 52 -3.41 -14.82 -0.54
CA GLY A 52 -4.31 -14.56 0.59
C GLY A 52 -3.84 -13.48 1.57
N ILE A 53 -2.81 -12.69 1.21
CA ILE A 53 -2.37 -11.54 2.01
C ILE A 53 -2.87 -10.26 1.33
N ASP A 54 -3.77 -9.56 1.98
CA ASP A 54 -4.36 -8.32 1.46
C ASP A 54 -3.46 -7.11 1.74
N LEU A 55 -2.96 -6.98 2.97
CA LEU A 55 -2.19 -5.82 3.44
C LEU A 55 -0.87 -6.23 4.10
N ILE A 56 0.12 -5.38 3.90
CA ILE A 56 1.44 -5.47 4.53
C ILE A 56 1.61 -4.23 5.43
N MET A 57 2.07 -4.45 6.65
CA MET A 57 2.24 -3.41 7.68
C MET A 57 3.65 -3.43 8.24
N PRO A 58 4.15 -2.31 8.79
CA PRO A 58 5.46 -2.28 9.43
C PRO A 58 5.46 -3.09 10.73
N ASP A 59 6.59 -3.69 11.02
CA ASP A 59 6.82 -4.36 12.31
C ASP A 59 7.00 -3.30 13.41
N ILE A 60 6.07 -3.27 14.34
CA ILE A 60 6.05 -2.29 15.44
C ILE A 60 6.56 -2.85 16.77
N ARG A 61 7.19 -4.03 16.81
CA ARG A 61 7.67 -4.66 18.05
C ARG A 61 8.60 -3.76 18.87
N PHE A 62 9.36 -2.89 18.22
CA PHE A 62 10.15 -1.86 18.90
C PHE A 62 9.24 -0.88 19.65
N LEU A 63 8.24 -0.32 18.97
CA LEU A 63 7.31 0.64 19.56
C LEU A 63 6.41 0.02 20.63
N GLU A 64 6.06 -1.26 20.50
CA GLU A 64 5.34 -2.00 21.55
C GLU A 64 6.13 -2.05 22.87
N LYS A 65 7.45 -2.26 22.79
CA LYS A 65 8.35 -2.26 23.96
C LYS A 65 8.49 -0.85 24.53
N GLU A 66 8.61 0.14 23.66
CA GLU A 66 8.80 1.55 24.01
C GLU A 66 7.47 2.31 24.22
N ARG A 67 6.32 1.66 24.24
CA ARG A 67 4.99 2.29 24.25
C ARG A 67 4.78 3.31 25.38
N LYS A 68 5.47 3.15 26.51
CA LYS A 68 5.40 4.10 27.64
C LYS A 68 6.13 5.40 27.35
N ASN A 69 7.08 5.36 26.44
CA ASN A 69 7.90 6.46 26.00
C ASN A 69 7.41 7.05 24.67
N LEU A 70 6.42 6.40 24.02
CA LEU A 70 5.79 6.87 22.78
C LEU A 70 4.77 7.96 23.14
N ILE A 71 5.13 9.20 22.81
CA ILE A 71 4.35 10.40 23.16
C ILE A 71 3.09 10.51 22.27
N ALA A 72 3.25 10.32 20.96
CA ALA A 72 2.17 10.48 20.00
C ALA A 72 2.46 9.81 18.65
N LEU A 73 1.41 9.61 17.86
CA LEU A 73 1.41 9.36 16.42
C LEU A 73 0.85 10.60 15.73
N VAL A 74 1.59 11.17 14.78
CA VAL A 74 1.18 12.33 13.98
C VAL A 74 1.06 11.91 12.52
N LEU A 75 -0.06 12.25 11.89
CA LEU A 75 -0.31 11.92 10.50
C LEU A 75 0.00 13.12 9.60
N THR A 76 0.78 12.89 8.55
CA THR A 76 1.04 13.89 7.52
C THR A 76 -0.16 14.12 6.62
N HIS A 77 -0.84 13.03 6.23
CA HIS A 77 -2.04 13.02 5.38
C HIS A 77 -2.75 11.65 5.42
N ALA A 78 -3.84 11.48 4.68
CA ALA A 78 -4.71 10.31 4.75
C ALA A 78 -4.64 9.36 3.54
N HIS A 79 -3.47 9.17 2.93
CA HIS A 79 -3.25 8.04 2.03
C HIS A 79 -3.05 6.75 2.82
N GLU A 80 -3.47 5.63 2.25
CA GLU A 80 -3.41 4.31 2.90
C GLU A 80 -2.00 3.91 3.32
N ASP A 81 -1.00 4.29 2.55
CA ASP A 81 0.41 4.04 2.84
C ASP A 81 1.00 4.94 3.94
N HIS A 82 0.18 5.86 4.52
CA HIS A 82 0.52 6.72 5.66
C HIS A 82 -0.37 6.51 6.89
N PHE A 83 -1.63 6.07 6.72
CA PHE A 83 -2.53 5.88 7.86
C PHE A 83 -3.21 4.52 7.91
N GLY A 84 -3.06 3.71 6.87
CA GLY A 84 -3.84 2.49 6.65
C GLY A 84 -3.71 1.43 7.72
N ALA A 85 -2.58 1.35 8.43
CA ALA A 85 -2.33 0.35 9.46
C ALA A 85 -2.83 0.74 10.87
N ILE A 86 -3.36 1.94 11.06
CA ILE A 86 -3.71 2.46 12.40
C ILE A 86 -4.75 1.57 13.08
N ILE A 87 -5.79 1.16 12.36
CA ILE A 87 -6.88 0.34 12.94
C ILE A 87 -6.34 -0.96 13.52
N ASP A 88 -5.41 -1.60 12.81
CA ASP A 88 -4.86 -2.90 13.19
C ASP A 88 -3.75 -2.81 14.24
N LEU A 89 -2.89 -1.78 14.17
CA LEU A 89 -1.68 -1.69 15.00
C LEU A 89 -1.83 -0.79 16.23
N TRP A 90 -2.67 0.24 16.18
CA TRP A 90 -2.85 1.16 17.32
C TRP A 90 -3.28 0.47 18.63
N PRO A 91 -4.10 -0.61 18.64
CA PRO A 91 -4.45 -1.31 19.87
C PRO A 91 -3.24 -1.77 20.71
N LYS A 92 -2.10 -1.99 20.05
CA LYS A 92 -0.84 -2.36 20.71
C LYS A 92 -0.05 -1.15 21.20
N LEU A 93 -0.18 0.00 20.53
CA LEU A 93 0.54 1.25 20.84
C LEU A 93 -0.20 2.11 21.88
N LYS A 94 -1.50 2.32 21.68
CA LYS A 94 -2.40 3.12 22.55
C LYS A 94 -1.89 4.54 22.86
N CYS A 95 -1.20 5.16 21.89
CA CYS A 95 -0.73 6.54 22.00
C CYS A 95 -1.79 7.52 21.46
N PRO A 96 -1.75 8.81 21.83
CA PRO A 96 -2.54 9.86 21.20
C PRO A 96 -2.25 9.95 19.70
N VAL A 97 -3.30 10.21 18.90
CA VAL A 97 -3.20 10.37 17.44
C VAL A 97 -3.58 11.81 17.08
N TYR A 98 -2.78 12.43 16.24
CA TYR A 98 -2.98 13.80 15.77
C TYR A 98 -3.06 13.81 14.23
N ALA A 99 -4.08 14.46 13.71
CA ALA A 99 -4.33 14.53 12.26
C ALA A 99 -5.03 15.85 11.90
N THR A 100 -5.03 16.21 10.63
CA THR A 100 -5.84 17.34 10.16
C THR A 100 -7.31 16.94 10.01
N LYS A 101 -8.19 17.93 9.76
CA LYS A 101 -9.64 17.73 9.71
C LYS A 101 -10.06 16.68 8.69
N PHE A 102 -9.54 16.78 7.46
CA PHE A 102 -9.86 15.81 6.39
C PHE A 102 -9.36 14.42 6.74
N SER A 103 -8.12 14.31 7.23
CA SER A 103 -7.51 13.04 7.61
C SER A 103 -8.25 12.37 8.75
N ALA A 104 -8.68 13.13 9.76
CA ALA A 104 -9.47 12.62 10.88
C ALA A 104 -10.85 12.14 10.41
N ALA A 105 -11.56 12.91 9.56
CA ALA A 105 -12.85 12.53 9.03
C ALA A 105 -12.79 11.29 8.15
N LEU A 106 -11.76 11.16 7.29
CA LEU A 106 -11.58 9.99 6.45
C LEU A 106 -11.24 8.75 7.29
N PHE A 107 -10.44 8.92 8.34
CA PHE A 107 -10.14 7.84 9.29
C PHE A 107 -11.40 7.39 10.05
N GLU A 108 -12.23 8.31 10.51
CA GLU A 108 -13.52 8.00 11.16
C GLU A 108 -14.45 7.23 10.22
N ALA A 109 -14.60 7.69 8.97
CA ALA A 109 -15.40 7.02 7.95
C ALA A 109 -14.84 5.62 7.60
N LYS A 110 -13.52 5.42 7.63
CA LYS A 110 -12.90 4.11 7.49
C LYS A 110 -13.25 3.21 8.68
N CYS A 111 -13.08 3.69 9.90
CA CYS A 111 -13.46 2.96 11.11
C CYS A 111 -14.93 2.53 11.09
N ALA A 112 -15.84 3.41 10.67
CA ALA A 112 -17.27 3.12 10.59
C ALA A 112 -17.61 1.97 9.60
N SER A 113 -16.73 1.69 8.65
CA SER A 113 -16.89 0.59 7.69
C SER A 113 -16.29 -0.74 8.15
N GLU A 114 -15.51 -0.74 9.22
CA GLU A 114 -14.88 -1.93 9.78
C GLU A 114 -15.80 -2.65 10.77
N ARG A 115 -15.61 -3.97 10.89
CA ARG A 115 -16.35 -4.77 11.86
C ARG A 115 -15.67 -4.68 13.23
N ASN A 116 -16.34 -4.06 14.23
CA ASN A 116 -15.82 -3.88 15.58
C ASN A 116 -14.48 -3.08 15.64
N PRO A 117 -14.41 -1.87 15.07
CA PRO A 117 -13.19 -1.09 15.07
C PRO A 117 -12.81 -0.67 16.49
N PRO A 118 -11.52 -0.57 16.80
CA PRO A 118 -11.06 -0.01 18.07
C PRO A 118 -11.47 1.46 18.18
N LYS A 119 -11.75 1.92 19.42
CA LYS A 119 -11.98 3.34 19.68
C LYS A 119 -10.64 4.06 19.74
N ILE A 120 -10.31 4.78 18.69
CA ILE A 120 -9.04 5.51 18.55
C ILE A 120 -9.34 7.00 18.66
N PRO A 121 -8.88 7.68 19.72
CA PRO A 121 -9.07 9.12 19.85
C PRO A 121 -8.12 9.85 18.90
N VAL A 122 -8.67 10.61 17.97
CA VAL A 122 -7.92 11.47 17.06
C VAL A 122 -8.15 12.94 17.45
N THR A 123 -7.06 13.66 17.72
CA THR A 123 -7.08 15.09 17.96
C THR A 123 -6.87 15.83 16.65
N VAL A 124 -7.82 16.70 16.29
CA VAL A 124 -7.73 17.49 15.07
C VAL A 124 -6.82 18.69 15.28
N VAL A 125 -5.83 18.81 14.39
CA VAL A 125 -4.92 19.97 14.33
C VAL A 125 -5.28 20.79 13.10
N PRO A 126 -5.46 22.12 13.24
CA PRO A 126 -5.73 22.96 12.07
C PRO A 126 -4.50 23.01 11.14
N SER A 127 -4.74 23.18 9.84
CA SER A 127 -3.68 23.41 8.86
C SER A 127 -2.87 24.66 9.25
N GLY A 128 -1.55 24.59 9.21
CA GLY A 128 -0.65 25.63 9.73
C GLY A 128 -0.52 25.65 11.26
N GLY A 129 -1.24 24.78 11.98
CA GLY A 129 -1.24 24.71 13.43
C GLY A 129 0.06 24.14 14.01
N ARG A 130 0.24 24.39 15.31
CA ARG A 130 1.38 23.88 16.11
C ARG A 130 0.86 23.18 17.34
N ILE A 131 1.53 22.12 17.74
CA ILE A 131 1.22 21.36 18.95
C ILE A 131 2.51 21.03 19.71
N ASP A 132 2.42 21.04 21.03
CA ASP A 132 3.48 20.63 21.92
C ASP A 132 3.24 19.19 22.39
N LEU A 133 4.15 18.30 22.07
CA LEU A 133 4.09 16.86 22.35
C LEU A 133 5.30 16.47 23.22
N GLY A 134 5.21 16.74 24.51
CA GLY A 134 6.36 16.57 25.41
C GLY A 134 7.55 17.41 24.96
N PRO A 135 8.70 16.79 24.62
CA PRO A 135 9.87 17.52 24.18
C PRO A 135 9.85 17.92 22.68
N PHE A 136 8.80 17.60 21.96
CA PHE A 136 8.64 17.90 20.54
C PHE A 136 7.60 19.00 20.33
N ASN A 137 7.97 20.09 19.62
CA ASN A 137 7.02 21.05 19.09
C ASN A 137 6.84 20.77 17.60
N VAL A 138 5.63 20.40 17.17
CA VAL A 138 5.32 19.97 15.81
C VAL A 138 4.43 21.00 15.13
N GLU A 139 4.87 21.53 13.99
CA GLU A 139 4.13 22.46 13.14
C GLU A 139 3.72 21.77 11.84
N PHE A 140 2.45 21.90 11.46
CA PHE A 140 1.87 21.34 10.24
C PHE A 140 1.97 22.39 9.11
N ILE A 141 2.98 22.30 8.27
CA ILE A 141 3.19 23.22 7.15
C ILE A 141 2.44 22.70 5.92
N PRO A 142 1.48 23.47 5.35
CA PRO A 142 0.72 23.00 4.19
C PRO A 142 1.60 22.74 2.98
N VAL A 143 1.37 21.59 2.34
CA VAL A 143 1.99 21.23 1.05
C VAL A 143 0.93 20.71 0.08
N ALA A 144 1.10 20.97 -1.20
CA ALA A 144 0.22 20.40 -2.22
C ALA A 144 0.54 18.94 -2.44
N HIS A 145 -0.50 18.12 -2.60
CA HIS A 145 -0.42 16.70 -2.90
C HIS A 145 -1.68 16.26 -3.67
N SER A 146 -1.88 14.96 -3.87
CA SER A 146 -3.07 14.40 -4.54
C SER A 146 -4.29 14.20 -3.63
N ILE A 147 -4.15 14.47 -2.34
CA ILE A 147 -5.22 14.38 -1.32
C ILE A 147 -5.29 15.71 -0.54
N PRO A 148 -6.48 16.12 -0.02
CA PRO A 148 -6.58 17.31 0.81
C PRO A 148 -5.73 17.25 2.07
N GLU A 149 -5.28 18.44 2.50
CA GLU A 149 -4.61 18.64 3.80
C GLU A 149 -3.36 17.80 4.00
N SER A 150 -2.52 17.64 2.96
CA SER A 150 -1.17 17.11 3.13
C SER A 150 -0.26 18.16 3.78
N HIS A 151 0.59 17.72 4.71
CA HIS A 151 1.46 18.60 5.49
C HIS A 151 2.88 18.05 5.61
N ALA A 152 3.84 18.93 5.44
CA ALA A 152 5.17 18.72 5.98
C ALA A 152 5.17 19.05 7.48
N LEU A 153 5.95 18.31 8.26
CA LEU A 153 6.03 18.48 9.70
C LEU A 153 7.38 19.10 10.08
N ALA A 154 7.35 20.33 10.62
CA ALA A 154 8.54 20.91 11.25
C ALA A 154 8.56 20.48 12.72
N ILE A 155 9.47 19.55 13.05
CA ILE A 155 9.64 18.96 14.37
C ILE A 155 10.79 19.68 15.07
N ARG A 156 10.47 20.52 16.04
CA ARG A 156 11.45 21.30 16.82
C ARG A 156 11.73 20.63 18.15
N THR A 157 12.98 20.59 18.51
CA THR A 157 13.48 20.03 19.77
C THR A 157 14.63 20.88 20.31
N SER A 158 15.08 20.59 21.53
CA SER A 158 16.30 21.21 22.12
C SER A 158 17.58 20.93 21.31
N ALA A 159 17.59 19.86 20.48
CA ALA A 159 18.75 19.45 19.67
C ALA A 159 18.73 20.02 18.26
N GLY A 160 17.63 20.65 17.84
CA GLY A 160 17.47 21.25 16.51
C GLY A 160 16.11 20.99 15.88
N THR A 161 15.93 21.48 14.65
CA THR A 161 14.71 21.37 13.87
C THR A 161 14.87 20.37 12.75
N VAL A 162 13.92 19.44 12.62
CA VAL A 162 13.81 18.52 11.49
C VAL A 162 12.60 18.89 10.65
N LEU A 163 12.73 18.90 9.34
CA LEU A 163 11.62 18.94 8.41
C LEU A 163 11.38 17.54 7.86
N HIS A 164 10.23 16.95 8.18
CA HIS A 164 9.71 15.73 7.55
C HIS A 164 8.70 16.14 6.49
N THR A 165 8.99 15.90 5.21
CA THR A 165 8.18 16.47 4.14
C THR A 165 6.79 15.85 4.04
N GLY A 166 6.62 14.59 4.51
CA GLY A 166 5.51 13.80 4.02
C GLY A 166 5.55 13.72 2.49
N ASP A 167 4.41 13.49 1.88
CA ASP A 167 4.24 13.49 0.43
C ASP A 167 3.83 14.87 -0.06
N TRP A 168 4.48 15.36 -1.10
CA TRP A 168 4.30 16.72 -1.55
C TRP A 168 4.62 16.93 -3.03
N LYS A 169 4.18 18.04 -3.58
CA LYS A 169 4.61 18.60 -4.85
C LYS A 169 4.53 20.14 -4.83
N ILE A 170 5.04 20.79 -5.84
CA ILE A 170 4.75 22.19 -6.09
C ILE A 170 3.63 22.26 -7.12
N ASP A 171 2.47 22.79 -6.73
CA ASP A 171 1.37 23.08 -7.63
C ASP A 171 0.94 24.54 -7.42
N PRO A 172 1.23 25.42 -8.39
CA PRO A 172 0.89 26.84 -8.28
C PRO A 172 -0.62 27.10 -8.45
N THR A 173 -1.34 26.15 -9.04
CA THR A 173 -2.79 26.26 -9.33
C THR A 173 -3.54 24.99 -8.93
N PRO A 174 -3.52 24.64 -7.62
CA PRO A 174 -4.22 23.45 -7.15
C PRO A 174 -5.74 23.64 -7.31
N ILE A 175 -6.45 22.58 -7.68
CA ILE A 175 -7.93 22.56 -7.81
C ILE A 175 -8.60 22.67 -6.44
N ILE A 176 -7.98 22.09 -5.42
CA ILE A 176 -8.43 22.10 -4.02
C ILE A 176 -7.27 22.39 -3.08
N GLY A 177 -7.62 22.90 -1.90
CA GLY A 177 -6.61 23.22 -0.88
C GLY A 177 -5.79 24.46 -1.23
N VAL A 178 -4.58 24.51 -0.69
CA VAL A 178 -3.65 25.64 -0.86
C VAL A 178 -2.36 25.15 -1.54
N PRO A 179 -1.63 26.02 -2.23
CA PRO A 179 -0.29 25.72 -2.73
C PRO A 179 0.65 25.35 -1.56
N THR A 180 1.76 24.68 -1.88
CA THR A 180 2.86 24.44 -0.94
C THR A 180 3.35 25.78 -0.38
N ASP A 181 3.43 25.91 0.95
CA ASP A 181 3.79 27.17 1.63
C ASP A 181 5.31 27.43 1.54
N GLU A 182 5.75 27.84 0.37
CA GLU A 182 7.15 28.19 0.09
C GLU A 182 7.66 29.24 1.09
N ARG A 183 6.85 30.27 1.39
CA ARG A 183 7.25 31.34 2.31
C ARG A 183 7.61 30.75 3.68
N ARG A 184 6.75 29.87 4.21
CA ARG A 184 6.99 29.26 5.53
C ARG A 184 8.20 28.33 5.52
N LEU A 185 8.41 27.58 4.42
CA LEU A 185 9.58 26.72 4.26
C LEU A 185 10.89 27.52 4.19
N ARG A 186 10.91 28.69 3.53
CA ARG A 186 12.06 29.60 3.52
C ARG A 186 12.34 30.20 4.89
N GLU A 187 11.30 30.65 5.60
CA GLU A 187 11.43 31.14 6.99
C GLU A 187 12.00 30.05 7.92
N LEU A 188 11.60 28.80 7.73
CA LEU A 188 12.16 27.66 8.47
C LEU A 188 13.65 27.48 8.15
N GLY A 189 14.02 27.57 6.87
CA GLY A 189 15.41 27.52 6.41
C GLY A 189 16.27 28.67 6.97
N ASP A 190 15.71 29.89 7.08
CA ASP A 190 16.39 31.03 7.70
C ASP A 190 16.63 30.83 9.21
N ALA A 191 15.70 30.15 9.88
CA ALA A 191 15.84 29.77 11.28
C ALA A 191 16.83 28.61 11.53
N GLY A 192 17.19 27.88 10.48
CA GLY A 192 18.11 26.75 10.51
C GLY A 192 17.41 25.40 10.63
N VAL A 193 17.67 24.52 9.68
CA VAL A 193 17.16 23.14 9.64
C VAL A 193 18.32 22.16 9.79
N LEU A 194 18.25 21.36 10.86
CA LEU A 194 19.25 20.32 11.13
C LEU A 194 19.17 19.18 10.11
N ALA A 195 17.96 18.69 9.83
CA ALA A 195 17.76 17.60 8.89
C ALA A 195 16.49 17.78 8.07
N LEU A 196 16.55 17.39 6.81
CA LEU A 196 15.44 17.22 5.89
C LEU A 196 15.24 15.72 5.65
N ILE A 197 14.07 15.20 6.05
CA ILE A 197 13.63 13.83 5.74
C ILE A 197 12.66 13.93 4.58
N GLY A 198 13.09 13.51 3.39
CA GLY A 198 12.46 13.93 2.14
C GLY A 198 11.89 12.79 1.30
N ASP A 199 10.68 13.00 0.76
CA ASP A 199 10.02 12.15 -0.25
C ASP A 199 10.91 11.97 -1.49
N SER A 200 11.11 10.72 -1.93
CA SER A 200 11.98 10.36 -3.05
C SER A 200 11.24 9.75 -4.23
N THR A 201 9.94 9.56 -4.15
CA THR A 201 9.13 8.77 -5.10
C THR A 201 9.36 9.12 -6.58
N ASN A 202 9.53 10.39 -6.90
CA ASN A 202 9.81 10.84 -8.26
C ASN A 202 11.24 11.42 -8.46
N ALA A 203 12.19 11.12 -7.60
CA ALA A 203 13.57 11.60 -7.70
C ALA A 203 14.31 11.20 -9.00
N VAL A 204 13.78 10.20 -9.71
CA VAL A 204 14.27 9.75 -11.03
C VAL A 204 13.69 10.55 -12.20
N ARG A 205 12.72 11.46 -11.98
CA ARG A 205 12.02 12.18 -13.02
C ARG A 205 12.54 13.60 -13.15
N GLU A 206 12.97 13.95 -14.35
CA GLU A 206 13.43 15.30 -14.68
C GLU A 206 12.28 16.33 -14.75
N GLY A 207 12.61 17.59 -14.57
CA GLY A 207 11.71 18.73 -14.70
C GLY A 207 10.79 18.93 -13.50
N ARG A 208 9.62 19.51 -13.77
CA ARG A 208 8.55 19.83 -12.80
C ARG A 208 7.29 19.02 -13.07
N SER A 209 6.51 18.81 -12.04
CA SER A 209 5.17 18.23 -12.17
C SER A 209 4.23 19.22 -12.84
N PRO A 210 3.39 18.82 -13.81
CA PRO A 210 2.28 19.63 -14.28
C PRO A 210 1.31 19.98 -13.15
N SER A 211 0.49 21.03 -13.33
CA SER A 211 -0.52 21.37 -12.34
C SER A 211 -1.80 20.51 -12.49
N GLU A 212 -2.57 20.42 -11.42
CA GLU A 212 -3.91 19.79 -11.48
C GLU A 212 -4.88 20.57 -12.38
N ALA A 213 -4.70 21.90 -12.52
CA ALA A 213 -5.50 22.72 -13.43
C ALA A 213 -5.27 22.34 -14.91
N GLU A 214 -4.05 21.99 -15.31
CA GLU A 214 -3.75 21.54 -16.67
C GLU A 214 -4.42 20.19 -16.95
N VAL A 215 -4.38 19.27 -15.99
CA VAL A 215 -5.07 17.97 -16.08
C VAL A 215 -6.59 18.17 -16.19
N ALA A 216 -7.17 19.05 -15.36
CA ALA A 216 -8.61 19.35 -15.39
C ALA A 216 -9.05 19.90 -16.74
N LYS A 217 -8.24 20.77 -17.37
CA LYS A 217 -8.49 21.28 -18.71
C LYS A 217 -8.56 20.15 -19.73
N THR A 218 -7.55 19.28 -19.74
CA THR A 218 -7.50 18.13 -20.67
C THR A 218 -8.70 17.19 -20.47
N ILE A 219 -9.04 16.85 -19.23
CA ILE A 219 -10.22 16.01 -18.92
C ILE A 219 -11.49 16.69 -19.45
N THR A 220 -11.64 18.00 -19.25
CA THR A 220 -12.81 18.75 -19.73
C THR A 220 -12.94 18.69 -21.26
N GLU A 221 -11.83 18.84 -21.99
CA GLU A 221 -11.81 18.75 -23.45
C GLU A 221 -12.21 17.35 -23.93
N LEU A 222 -11.67 16.29 -23.31
CA LEU A 222 -12.00 14.90 -23.63
C LEU A 222 -13.46 14.56 -23.34
N VAL A 223 -13.98 14.94 -22.17
CA VAL A 223 -15.37 14.68 -21.78
C VAL A 223 -16.36 15.41 -22.68
N LYS A 224 -16.03 16.62 -23.16
CA LYS A 224 -16.84 17.36 -24.14
C LYS A 224 -16.83 16.72 -25.52
N ALA A 225 -15.71 16.18 -25.95
CA ALA A 225 -15.54 15.55 -27.26
C ALA A 225 -16.24 14.18 -27.36
N ALA A 226 -16.37 13.48 -26.24
CA ALA A 226 -16.96 12.15 -26.20
C ALA A 226 -18.45 12.17 -26.59
N LYS A 227 -18.84 11.29 -27.53
CA LYS A 227 -20.22 11.19 -28.04
C LYS A 227 -21.06 10.14 -27.29
N GLY A 228 -20.43 9.11 -26.75
CA GLY A 228 -21.04 8.06 -25.95
C GLY A 228 -20.92 8.30 -24.44
N ARG A 229 -21.05 7.23 -23.68
CA ARG A 229 -20.77 7.24 -22.24
C ARG A 229 -19.31 7.50 -21.97
N VAL A 230 -19.02 8.13 -20.85
CA VAL A 230 -17.66 8.33 -20.37
C VAL A 230 -17.51 7.65 -19.02
N ALA A 231 -16.44 6.89 -18.84
CA ALA A 231 -16.01 6.46 -17.53
C ALA A 231 -14.63 7.06 -17.22
N VAL A 232 -14.47 7.60 -16.01
CA VAL A 232 -13.19 8.08 -15.50
C VAL A 232 -12.79 7.25 -14.31
N THR A 233 -11.64 6.58 -14.40
CA THR A 233 -11.07 5.87 -13.28
C THR A 233 -9.91 6.64 -12.67
N THR A 234 -9.86 6.71 -11.35
CA THR A 234 -8.83 7.44 -10.59
C THR A 234 -8.68 6.83 -9.20
N PHE A 235 -7.63 7.23 -8.49
CA PHE A 235 -7.53 6.94 -7.06
C PHE A 235 -8.68 7.62 -6.32
N ALA A 236 -9.37 6.86 -5.48
CA ALA A 236 -10.52 7.38 -4.73
C ALA A 236 -10.14 8.57 -3.83
N SER A 237 -8.93 8.58 -3.30
CA SER A 237 -8.38 9.64 -2.44
C SER A 237 -8.11 10.96 -3.17
N ASN A 238 -8.01 10.97 -4.50
CA ASN A 238 -7.71 12.19 -5.26
C ASN A 238 -8.94 13.10 -5.41
N VAL A 239 -9.26 13.84 -4.37
CA VAL A 239 -10.43 14.74 -4.33
C VAL A 239 -10.32 15.87 -5.35
N ALA A 240 -9.12 16.34 -5.68
CA ALA A 240 -8.91 17.31 -6.76
C ALA A 240 -9.42 16.77 -8.10
N ARG A 241 -9.18 15.48 -8.36
CA ARG A 241 -9.62 14.81 -9.58
C ARG A 241 -11.14 14.60 -9.57
N LEU A 242 -11.74 14.26 -8.40
CA LEU A 242 -13.20 14.15 -8.25
C LEU A 242 -13.86 15.46 -8.63
N ARG A 243 -13.34 16.59 -8.11
CA ARG A 243 -13.84 17.94 -8.44
C ARG A 243 -13.63 18.28 -9.93
N ALA A 244 -12.45 18.04 -10.47
CA ALA A 244 -12.16 18.29 -11.88
C ALA A 244 -13.09 17.52 -12.83
N VAL A 245 -13.36 16.26 -12.53
CA VAL A 245 -14.28 15.40 -13.30
C VAL A 245 -15.72 15.89 -13.17
N ALA A 246 -16.16 16.30 -11.97
CA ALA A 246 -17.49 16.87 -11.76
C ALA A 246 -17.70 18.18 -12.55
N ASP A 247 -16.70 19.07 -12.54
CA ASP A 247 -16.75 20.32 -13.31
C ASP A 247 -16.75 20.04 -14.83
N ALA A 248 -15.94 19.09 -15.29
CA ALA A 248 -15.94 18.66 -16.70
C ALA A 248 -17.28 18.09 -17.14
N ALA A 249 -17.91 17.25 -16.31
CA ALA A 249 -19.23 16.69 -16.56
C ALA A 249 -20.30 17.79 -16.62
N ARG A 250 -20.31 18.72 -15.66
CA ARG A 250 -21.21 19.87 -15.65
C ARG A 250 -21.08 20.73 -16.92
N ILE A 251 -19.86 21.02 -17.35
CA ILE A 251 -19.59 21.78 -18.58
C ILE A 251 -20.08 21.03 -19.82
N ALA A 252 -19.98 19.70 -19.84
CA ALA A 252 -20.44 18.86 -20.93
C ALA A 252 -21.94 18.50 -20.84
N GLY A 253 -22.66 18.96 -19.81
CA GLY A 253 -24.09 18.65 -19.58
C GLY A 253 -24.32 17.16 -19.28
N ARG A 254 -23.43 16.52 -18.49
CA ARG A 254 -23.50 15.14 -18.06
C ARG A 254 -23.73 15.02 -16.57
N GLU A 255 -24.52 14.03 -16.17
CA GLU A 255 -24.68 13.61 -14.76
C GLU A 255 -23.50 12.71 -14.36
N VAL A 256 -22.97 12.90 -13.14
CA VAL A 256 -21.90 12.07 -12.59
C VAL A 256 -22.48 10.96 -11.73
N VAL A 257 -22.14 9.73 -12.05
CA VAL A 257 -22.50 8.54 -11.27
C VAL A 257 -21.25 8.00 -10.60
N VAL A 258 -21.27 7.81 -9.29
CA VAL A 258 -20.14 7.25 -8.53
C VAL A 258 -20.29 5.74 -8.43
N VAL A 259 -19.21 5.02 -8.71
CA VAL A 259 -19.19 3.56 -8.75
C VAL A 259 -18.01 3.02 -7.93
N GLY A 260 -18.31 2.45 -6.78
CA GLY A 260 -17.35 1.84 -5.88
C GLY A 260 -17.35 2.46 -4.47
N ARG A 261 -17.44 1.59 -3.46
CA ARG A 261 -17.59 1.97 -2.04
C ARG A 261 -16.49 2.90 -1.50
N ALA A 262 -15.24 2.69 -1.93
CA ALA A 262 -14.14 3.57 -1.51
C ALA A 262 -14.32 5.00 -2.06
N MET A 263 -14.79 5.13 -3.31
CA MET A 263 -15.08 6.42 -3.94
C MET A 263 -16.24 7.12 -3.24
N GLU A 264 -17.33 6.41 -2.96
CA GLU A 264 -18.50 6.95 -2.24
C GLU A 264 -18.10 7.51 -0.87
N ARG A 265 -17.28 6.76 -0.12
CA ARG A 265 -16.76 7.19 1.19
C ARG A 265 -15.98 8.49 1.10
N VAL A 266 -15.04 8.58 0.16
CA VAL A 266 -14.22 9.79 -0.01
C VAL A 266 -15.06 10.97 -0.47
N VAL A 267 -16.03 10.76 -1.37
CA VAL A 267 -16.98 11.79 -1.79
C VAL A 267 -17.78 12.33 -0.60
N GLN A 268 -18.27 11.44 0.27
CA GLN A 268 -18.99 11.85 1.48
C GLN A 268 -18.09 12.72 2.38
N VAL A 269 -16.90 12.25 2.72
CA VAL A 269 -15.95 12.98 3.57
C VAL A 269 -15.55 14.32 2.95
N ALA A 270 -15.30 14.35 1.63
CA ALA A 270 -14.95 15.58 0.94
C ALA A 270 -16.09 16.63 0.94
N ARG A 271 -17.34 16.19 0.95
CA ARG A 271 -18.50 17.08 1.16
C ARG A 271 -18.59 17.60 2.58
N GLU A 272 -18.49 16.72 3.57
CA GLU A 272 -18.57 17.05 5.00
C GLU A 272 -17.45 18.01 5.44
N THR A 273 -16.30 17.93 4.76
CA THR A 273 -15.13 18.78 5.04
C THR A 273 -15.04 20.04 4.17
N GLY A 274 -15.98 20.22 3.18
CA GLY A 274 -16.10 21.40 2.35
C GLY A 274 -15.32 21.37 1.02
N TYR A 275 -14.56 20.29 0.73
CA TYR A 275 -13.74 20.22 -0.49
C TYR A 275 -14.56 20.05 -1.78
N LEU A 276 -15.82 19.62 -1.69
CA LEU A 276 -16.77 19.53 -2.79
C LEU A 276 -17.90 20.57 -2.71
N ASP A 277 -17.69 21.67 -1.97
CA ASP A 277 -18.66 22.78 -1.93
C ASP A 277 -18.87 23.35 -3.33
N GLY A 278 -20.17 23.60 -3.66
CA GLY A 278 -20.57 24.07 -4.99
C GLY A 278 -20.55 23.00 -6.09
N VAL A 279 -20.11 21.78 -5.80
CA VAL A 279 -20.19 20.65 -6.74
C VAL A 279 -21.57 20.01 -6.68
N GLN A 280 -22.19 19.76 -7.84
CA GLN A 280 -23.46 19.05 -7.95
C GLN A 280 -23.42 17.69 -7.25
N ASN A 281 -24.56 17.25 -6.70
CA ASN A 281 -24.64 15.93 -6.08
C ASN A 281 -24.41 14.82 -7.11
N PHE A 282 -23.53 13.90 -6.78
CA PHE A 282 -23.32 12.72 -7.58
C PHE A 282 -24.48 11.74 -7.41
N ARG A 283 -24.71 10.92 -8.44
CA ARG A 283 -25.76 9.90 -8.45
C ARG A 283 -25.18 8.55 -8.05
N GLY A 284 -26.03 7.66 -7.55
CA GLY A 284 -25.67 6.28 -7.31
C GLY A 284 -25.58 5.47 -8.61
N ALA A 285 -24.87 4.34 -8.56
CA ALA A 285 -24.67 3.45 -9.70
C ALA A 285 -25.99 2.88 -10.29
N ASP A 286 -27.02 2.74 -9.47
CA ASP A 286 -28.39 2.32 -9.83
C ASP A 286 -29.04 3.23 -10.87
N LEU A 287 -28.68 4.51 -10.92
CA LEU A 287 -29.22 5.47 -11.86
C LEU A 287 -28.47 5.53 -13.19
N TYR A 288 -27.33 4.84 -13.35
CA TYR A 288 -26.50 4.90 -14.56
C TYR A 288 -27.26 4.59 -15.85
N GLY A 289 -28.05 3.54 -15.85
CA GLY A 289 -28.82 3.09 -17.02
C GLY A 289 -30.02 3.98 -17.37
N HIS A 290 -30.39 4.93 -16.49
CA HIS A 290 -31.53 5.84 -16.73
C HIS A 290 -31.16 7.07 -17.56
N PHE A 291 -29.86 7.35 -17.72
CA PHE A 291 -29.40 8.50 -18.50
C PHE A 291 -29.07 8.11 -19.95
N PRO A 292 -29.32 8.99 -20.93
CA PRO A 292 -28.80 8.82 -22.28
C PRO A 292 -27.28 8.69 -22.30
N PRO A 293 -26.69 7.94 -23.25
CA PRO A 293 -25.25 7.72 -23.31
C PRO A 293 -24.40 9.00 -23.29
N ASP A 294 -24.83 10.06 -23.97
CA ASP A 294 -24.16 11.35 -24.03
C ASP A 294 -24.40 12.25 -22.79
N LYS A 295 -25.19 11.77 -21.81
CA LYS A 295 -25.58 12.53 -20.62
C LYS A 295 -25.09 11.92 -19.32
N VAL A 296 -24.29 10.88 -19.37
CA VAL A 296 -23.75 10.22 -18.17
C VAL A 296 -22.23 10.12 -18.20
N LEU A 297 -21.64 10.28 -17.02
CA LEU A 297 -20.23 10.01 -16.76
C LEU A 297 -20.14 9.15 -15.49
N ALA A 298 -19.51 7.98 -15.61
CA ALA A 298 -19.19 7.12 -14.46
C ALA A 298 -17.82 7.50 -13.87
N LEU A 299 -17.79 7.77 -12.57
CA LEU A 299 -16.55 7.97 -11.82
C LEU A 299 -16.30 6.72 -10.99
N CYS A 300 -15.29 5.93 -11.33
CA CYS A 300 -15.14 4.57 -10.82
C CYS A 300 -13.76 4.27 -10.22
N THR A 301 -13.75 3.32 -9.28
CA THR A 301 -12.54 2.69 -8.74
C THR A 301 -11.99 1.64 -9.71
N GLY A 302 -10.76 1.16 -9.48
CA GLY A 302 -10.16 0.08 -10.28
C GLY A 302 -9.04 0.55 -11.19
N SER A 303 -8.44 1.71 -10.89
CA SER A 303 -7.36 2.29 -11.69
C SER A 303 -6.06 1.50 -11.63
N GLN A 304 -5.91 0.60 -10.66
CA GLN A 304 -4.72 -0.21 -10.45
C GLN A 304 -4.92 -1.70 -10.79
N GLY A 305 -6.07 -2.03 -11.36
CA GLY A 305 -6.33 -3.40 -11.78
C GLY A 305 -6.86 -4.32 -10.67
N GLU A 306 -7.32 -3.74 -9.56
CA GLU A 306 -7.85 -4.50 -8.44
C GLU A 306 -9.03 -5.39 -8.90
N PRO A 307 -9.00 -6.72 -8.69
CA PRO A 307 -9.96 -7.66 -9.31
C PRO A 307 -11.42 -7.39 -8.95
N ARG A 308 -11.67 -6.89 -7.72
CA ARG A 308 -13.02 -6.62 -7.20
C ARG A 308 -13.48 -5.18 -7.40
N ALA A 309 -12.65 -4.34 -8.02
CA ALA A 309 -12.99 -2.94 -8.25
C ALA A 309 -13.99 -2.77 -9.40
N ALA A 310 -14.65 -1.61 -9.41
CA ALA A 310 -15.71 -1.33 -10.37
C ALA A 310 -15.25 -1.49 -11.83
N LEU A 311 -14.10 -0.90 -12.20
CA LEU A 311 -13.63 -0.92 -13.58
C LEU A 311 -13.22 -2.33 -14.04
N SER A 312 -12.63 -3.17 -13.18
CA SER A 312 -12.32 -4.56 -13.50
C SER A 312 -13.58 -5.34 -13.86
N ARG A 313 -14.66 -5.16 -13.09
CA ARG A 313 -15.94 -5.80 -13.34
C ARG A 313 -16.60 -5.27 -14.61
N ILE A 314 -16.50 -3.96 -14.88
CA ILE A 314 -17.00 -3.34 -16.12
C ILE A 314 -16.25 -3.89 -17.34
N ALA A 315 -14.93 -4.01 -17.26
CA ALA A 315 -14.10 -4.53 -18.35
C ALA A 315 -14.36 -6.02 -18.64
N ASN A 316 -14.85 -6.79 -17.65
CA ASN A 316 -15.23 -8.19 -17.78
C ASN A 316 -16.74 -8.37 -18.10
N ASP A 317 -17.49 -7.28 -18.33
CA ASP A 317 -18.94 -7.28 -18.52
C ASP A 317 -19.72 -7.96 -17.36
N ASP A 318 -19.22 -7.81 -16.14
CA ASP A 318 -19.74 -8.43 -14.90
C ASP A 318 -20.25 -7.42 -13.88
N HIS A 319 -20.28 -6.12 -14.22
CA HIS A 319 -20.79 -5.12 -13.29
C HIS A 319 -22.32 -5.03 -13.36
N PRO A 320 -23.04 -5.13 -12.20
CA PRO A 320 -24.50 -5.31 -12.22
C PRO A 320 -25.29 -4.08 -12.72
N GLN A 321 -24.68 -2.91 -12.77
CA GLN A 321 -25.39 -1.64 -13.02
C GLN A 321 -24.73 -0.79 -14.11
N VAL A 322 -23.45 -1.00 -14.40
CA VAL A 322 -22.69 -0.16 -15.33
C VAL A 322 -22.12 -1.02 -16.44
N THR A 323 -22.49 -0.70 -17.67
CA THR A 323 -21.99 -1.36 -18.89
C THR A 323 -21.46 -0.31 -19.85
N LEU A 324 -20.40 -0.65 -20.56
CA LEU A 324 -19.84 0.15 -21.64
C LEU A 324 -19.99 -0.58 -22.97
N ASN A 325 -20.20 0.19 -24.02
CA ASN A 325 -20.44 -0.33 -25.36
C ASN A 325 -19.45 0.28 -26.36
N LYS A 326 -19.45 -0.28 -27.56
CA LYS A 326 -18.66 0.28 -28.67
C LYS A 326 -18.95 1.76 -28.87
N GLY A 327 -17.90 2.58 -28.87
CA GLY A 327 -17.97 4.03 -29.02
C GLY A 327 -18.07 4.82 -27.70
N ASP A 328 -18.14 4.13 -26.55
CA ASP A 328 -17.96 4.73 -25.24
C ASP A 328 -16.46 4.96 -24.96
N CYS A 329 -16.13 5.79 -23.98
CA CYS A 329 -14.76 6.17 -23.66
C CYS A 329 -14.42 5.93 -22.20
N VAL A 330 -13.23 5.39 -21.93
CA VAL A 330 -12.65 5.27 -20.58
C VAL A 330 -11.38 6.10 -20.48
N ILE A 331 -11.33 6.98 -19.47
CA ILE A 331 -10.17 7.81 -19.15
C ILE A 331 -9.50 7.25 -17.89
N PHE A 332 -8.29 6.72 -18.03
CA PHE A 332 -7.43 6.34 -16.90
C PHE A 332 -6.73 7.57 -16.34
N SER A 333 -7.38 8.23 -15.39
CA SER A 333 -6.86 9.42 -14.72
C SER A 333 -5.96 9.04 -13.54
N SER A 334 -5.08 8.10 -13.78
CA SER A 334 -4.11 7.54 -12.83
C SER A 334 -2.86 7.08 -13.57
N ARG A 335 -1.78 6.91 -12.81
CA ARG A 335 -0.61 6.18 -13.29
C ARG A 335 -0.66 4.76 -12.72
N THR A 336 -0.22 3.80 -13.50
CA THR A 336 0.00 2.44 -13.03
C THR A 336 1.16 2.41 -12.03
N ILE A 337 0.90 1.91 -10.84
CA ILE A 337 1.93 1.65 -9.82
C ILE A 337 2.79 0.47 -10.30
N PRO A 338 4.12 0.51 -10.13
CA PRO A 338 4.99 -0.61 -10.46
C PRO A 338 4.50 -1.91 -9.82
N GLY A 339 4.41 -2.99 -10.62
CA GLY A 339 3.84 -4.28 -10.22
C GLY A 339 2.40 -4.51 -10.70
N ASN A 340 1.63 -3.45 -10.99
CA ASN A 340 0.24 -3.58 -11.43
C ASN A 340 0.07 -3.58 -12.97
N GLU A 341 1.16 -3.57 -13.73
CA GLU A 341 1.13 -3.41 -15.18
C GLU A 341 0.32 -4.49 -15.89
N LYS A 342 0.43 -5.74 -15.44
CA LYS A 342 -0.33 -6.87 -16.01
C LYS A 342 -1.82 -6.73 -15.76
N ALA A 343 -2.21 -6.41 -14.53
CA ALA A 343 -3.60 -6.26 -14.12
C ALA A 343 -4.28 -5.08 -14.84
N VAL A 344 -3.63 -3.92 -14.87
CA VAL A 344 -4.12 -2.75 -15.61
C VAL A 344 -4.17 -3.03 -17.10
N GLY A 345 -3.15 -3.71 -17.67
CA GLY A 345 -3.11 -4.12 -19.07
C GLY A 345 -4.28 -5.04 -19.45
N ALA A 346 -4.64 -5.99 -18.58
CA ALA A 346 -5.78 -6.88 -18.79
C ALA A 346 -7.11 -6.10 -18.87
N ILE A 347 -7.32 -5.13 -17.98
CA ILE A 347 -8.52 -4.25 -18.02
C ILE A 347 -8.55 -3.44 -19.32
N ILE A 348 -7.45 -2.82 -19.70
CA ILE A 348 -7.35 -2.04 -20.95
C ILE A 348 -7.69 -2.91 -22.15
N ASN A 349 -7.13 -4.12 -22.23
CA ASN A 349 -7.39 -5.07 -23.31
C ASN A 349 -8.87 -5.51 -23.35
N GLY A 350 -9.48 -5.78 -22.18
CA GLY A 350 -10.90 -6.11 -22.08
C GLY A 350 -11.79 -5.00 -22.63
N LEU A 351 -11.54 -3.75 -22.24
CA LEU A 351 -12.27 -2.58 -22.73
C LEU A 351 -12.11 -2.38 -24.25
N ILE A 352 -10.89 -2.48 -24.77
CA ILE A 352 -10.62 -2.34 -26.22
C ILE A 352 -11.34 -3.45 -26.99
N THR A 353 -11.38 -4.68 -26.48
CA THR A 353 -12.09 -5.80 -27.12
C THR A 353 -13.60 -5.55 -27.21
N GLN A 354 -14.17 -4.82 -26.25
CA GLN A 354 -15.56 -4.36 -26.28
C GLN A 354 -15.79 -3.18 -27.25
N GLY A 355 -14.73 -2.65 -27.87
CA GLY A 355 -14.80 -1.49 -28.79
C GLY A 355 -14.87 -0.15 -28.06
N VAL A 356 -14.48 -0.09 -26.79
CA VAL A 356 -14.39 1.11 -25.97
C VAL A 356 -13.09 1.84 -26.25
N GLU A 357 -13.14 3.15 -26.40
CA GLU A 357 -11.95 3.99 -26.51
C GLU A 357 -11.27 4.14 -25.14
N VAL A 358 -9.96 3.89 -25.09
CA VAL A 358 -9.19 3.99 -23.83
C VAL A 358 -8.14 5.09 -23.92
N ILE A 359 -8.22 6.06 -23.02
CA ILE A 359 -7.31 7.19 -22.89
C ILE A 359 -6.50 7.04 -21.59
N THR A 360 -5.18 7.18 -21.70
CA THR A 360 -4.25 7.02 -20.56
C THR A 360 -3.29 8.20 -20.45
N ASP A 361 -2.52 8.27 -19.37
CA ASP A 361 -1.46 9.26 -19.15
C ASP A 361 -0.31 9.18 -20.17
N ARG A 362 -0.25 8.10 -20.96
CA ARG A 362 0.72 7.97 -22.08
C ARG A 362 0.29 8.71 -23.33
N THR A 363 -1.01 8.96 -23.51
CA THR A 363 -1.57 9.60 -24.70
C THR A 363 -1.99 11.04 -24.46
N HIS A 364 -2.50 11.34 -23.26
CA HIS A 364 -3.01 12.66 -22.90
C HIS A 364 -2.62 13.02 -21.46
N LEU A 365 -2.55 14.31 -21.15
CA LEU A 365 -2.28 14.79 -19.80
C LEU A 365 -3.54 14.62 -18.91
N VAL A 366 -3.88 13.39 -18.61
CA VAL A 366 -5.06 13.05 -17.77
C VAL A 366 -4.68 12.73 -16.32
N HIS A 367 -3.39 12.70 -16.01
CA HIS A 367 -2.89 12.45 -14.67
C HIS A 367 -1.60 13.21 -14.39
N VAL A 368 -1.44 13.61 -13.14
CA VAL A 368 -0.17 14.09 -12.56
C VAL A 368 0.05 13.42 -11.22
N SER A 369 1.31 13.07 -10.95
CA SER A 369 1.72 12.50 -9.66
C SER A 369 1.60 13.53 -8.53
N GLY A 370 1.31 13.07 -7.31
CA GLY A 370 1.33 13.89 -6.11
C GLY A 370 2.74 14.18 -5.55
N HIS A 371 3.79 13.58 -6.14
CA HIS A 371 5.16 13.64 -5.61
C HIS A 371 6.07 14.53 -6.45
N PRO A 372 7.11 15.15 -5.81
CA PRO A 372 7.98 16.12 -6.47
C PRO A 372 8.92 15.46 -7.47
N ARG A 373 9.12 16.12 -8.62
CA ARG A 373 10.19 15.80 -9.55
C ARG A 373 11.50 16.51 -9.16
N ARG A 374 12.55 16.28 -9.91
CA ARG A 374 13.92 16.73 -9.59
C ARG A 374 14.04 18.24 -9.36
N ASP A 375 13.36 19.08 -10.18
CA ASP A 375 13.46 20.54 -10.00
C ASP A 375 12.72 20.99 -8.74
N GLU A 376 11.62 20.35 -8.39
CA GLU A 376 10.88 20.63 -7.15
C GLU A 376 11.69 20.19 -5.92
N LEU A 377 12.40 19.06 -6.00
CA LEU A 377 13.34 18.64 -4.95
C LEU A 377 14.48 19.65 -4.76
N ARG A 378 15.02 20.22 -5.87
CA ARG A 378 16.04 21.29 -5.79
C ARG A 378 15.48 22.55 -5.13
N ASP A 379 14.24 22.93 -5.44
CA ASP A 379 13.58 24.07 -4.81
C ASP A 379 13.42 23.86 -3.30
N MET A 380 12.91 22.72 -2.87
CA MET A 380 12.78 22.39 -1.44
C MET A 380 14.13 22.49 -0.72
N ILE A 381 15.19 21.90 -1.29
CA ILE A 381 16.54 21.99 -0.75
C ILE A 381 17.00 23.44 -0.66
N SER A 382 16.73 24.25 -1.69
CA SER A 382 17.11 25.68 -1.73
C SER A 382 16.36 26.52 -0.72
N TRP A 383 15.08 26.21 -0.46
CA TRP A 383 14.25 26.91 0.52
C TRP A 383 14.68 26.58 1.96
N VAL A 384 14.89 25.30 2.22
CA VAL A 384 15.11 24.74 3.57
C VAL A 384 16.58 24.80 3.97
N ARG A 385 17.52 24.67 3.04
CA ARG A 385 18.97 24.66 3.27
C ARG A 385 19.40 23.76 4.44
N PRO A 386 19.05 22.45 4.39
CA PRO A 386 19.29 21.54 5.51
C PRO A 386 20.78 21.24 5.68
N GLN A 387 21.23 21.00 6.91
CA GLN A 387 22.58 20.52 7.21
C GLN A 387 22.77 19.05 6.84
N LEU A 388 21.69 18.26 6.96
CA LEU A 388 21.60 16.83 6.61
C LEU A 388 20.37 16.57 5.75
N LEU A 389 20.48 15.72 4.73
CA LEU A 389 19.32 15.17 4.02
C LEU A 389 19.32 13.66 4.13
N ILE A 390 18.16 13.10 4.49
CA ILE A 390 17.88 11.66 4.48
C ILE A 390 16.70 11.41 3.53
N PRO A 391 16.93 10.75 2.38
CA PRO A 391 15.87 10.37 1.47
C PRO A 391 15.05 9.22 2.05
N VAL A 392 13.74 9.34 1.99
CA VAL A 392 12.75 8.33 2.43
C VAL A 392 11.67 8.15 1.33
N HIS A 393 10.72 7.27 1.54
CA HIS A 393 9.57 7.02 0.67
C HIS A 393 9.99 6.73 -0.78
N GLY A 394 10.62 5.57 -0.97
CA GLY A 394 11.11 5.13 -2.28
C GLY A 394 11.94 3.87 -2.23
N GLU A 395 12.01 3.19 -3.37
CA GLU A 395 12.94 2.08 -3.58
C GLU A 395 14.39 2.57 -3.62
N ALA A 396 15.34 1.66 -3.55
CA ALA A 396 16.77 1.97 -3.51
C ALA A 396 17.22 2.93 -4.64
N LEU A 397 16.67 2.78 -5.85
CA LEU A 397 16.95 3.67 -6.98
C LEU A 397 16.51 5.11 -6.69
N HIS A 398 15.30 5.29 -6.17
CA HIS A 398 14.75 6.61 -5.85
C HIS A 398 15.57 7.30 -4.75
N LEU A 399 15.91 6.57 -3.70
CA LEU A 399 16.72 7.08 -2.57
C LEU A 399 18.11 7.50 -3.04
N PHE A 400 18.74 6.69 -3.89
CA PHE A 400 20.06 6.97 -4.43
C PHE A 400 20.06 8.20 -5.32
N GLU A 401 19.08 8.34 -6.21
CA GLU A 401 18.95 9.50 -7.11
C GLU A 401 18.64 10.78 -6.33
N HIS A 402 17.78 10.73 -5.30
CA HIS A 402 17.55 11.87 -4.42
C HIS A 402 18.83 12.28 -3.67
N ALA A 403 19.56 11.30 -3.13
CA ALA A 403 20.83 11.57 -2.46
C ALA A 403 21.89 12.17 -3.41
N ARG A 404 21.94 11.69 -4.66
CA ARG A 404 22.83 12.24 -5.70
C ARG A 404 22.47 13.69 -6.03
N LEU A 405 21.18 13.98 -6.18
CA LEU A 405 20.65 15.32 -6.42
C LEU A 405 20.98 16.25 -5.25
N ALA A 406 20.78 15.79 -4.01
CA ALA A 406 21.05 16.60 -2.81
C ALA A 406 22.54 16.97 -2.68
N ARG A 407 23.45 16.02 -2.95
CA ARG A 407 24.90 16.30 -2.99
C ARG A 407 25.25 17.34 -4.06
N ALA A 408 24.67 17.20 -5.27
CA ALA A 408 24.87 18.14 -6.35
C ALA A 408 24.27 19.54 -6.05
N ALA A 409 23.21 19.59 -5.24
CA ALA A 409 22.61 20.84 -4.74
C ALA A 409 23.38 21.46 -3.55
N GLY A 410 24.48 20.87 -3.10
CA GLY A 410 25.35 21.41 -2.05
C GLY A 410 24.91 21.12 -0.62
N VAL A 411 24.05 20.14 -0.38
CA VAL A 411 23.70 19.72 0.98
C VAL A 411 24.95 19.19 1.68
N PRO A 412 25.33 19.73 2.86
CA PRO A 412 26.60 19.40 3.51
C PRO A 412 26.77 17.91 3.84
N LYS A 413 25.67 17.25 4.27
CA LYS A 413 25.66 15.83 4.62
C LYS A 413 24.44 15.16 4.03
N VAL A 414 24.62 13.98 3.43
CA VAL A 414 23.54 13.16 2.86
C VAL A 414 23.75 11.72 3.29
N LEU A 415 22.78 11.16 3.99
CA LEU A 415 22.82 9.80 4.52
C LEU A 415 21.66 9.00 3.97
N ILE A 416 21.93 7.84 3.37
CA ILE A 416 20.92 6.85 3.00
C ILE A 416 20.88 5.81 4.11
N CYS A 417 19.72 5.57 4.69
CA CYS A 417 19.48 4.56 5.72
C CYS A 417 18.54 3.47 5.21
N ARG A 418 18.35 2.44 6.02
CA ARG A 418 17.41 1.33 5.80
C ARG A 418 16.35 1.35 6.88
N ASN A 419 15.23 0.66 6.65
CA ASN A 419 14.26 0.41 7.72
C ASN A 419 14.96 -0.30 8.89
N GLY A 420 14.80 0.26 10.09
CA GLY A 420 15.46 -0.19 11.31
C GLY A 420 16.75 0.55 11.68
N ASP A 421 17.39 1.25 10.75
CA ASP A 421 18.59 2.03 11.08
C ASP A 421 18.24 3.20 11.99
N LEU A 422 18.74 3.21 13.22
CA LEU A 422 18.64 4.35 14.12
C LEU A 422 19.77 5.34 13.83
N VAL A 423 19.41 6.46 13.23
CA VAL A 423 20.34 7.52 12.81
C VAL A 423 20.38 8.62 13.88
N ARG A 424 21.56 8.95 14.38
CA ARG A 424 21.77 10.20 15.13
C ARG A 424 21.70 11.36 14.16
N LEU A 425 20.81 12.33 14.43
CA LEU A 425 20.73 13.58 13.67
C LEU A 425 21.60 14.67 14.29
N GLY A 426 21.67 14.73 15.61
CA GLY A 426 22.47 15.67 16.40
C GLY A 426 22.30 15.45 17.89
N PRO A 427 23.18 16.06 18.70
CA PRO A 427 24.40 16.76 18.34
C PRO A 427 25.51 15.82 17.85
N GLY A 428 26.45 16.36 17.11
CA GLY A 428 27.58 15.62 16.55
C GLY A 428 27.36 15.16 15.11
N ASP A 429 28.25 14.30 14.60
CA ASP A 429 28.16 13.83 13.21
C ASP A 429 27.00 12.85 13.02
N PRO A 430 26.14 13.06 11.99
CA PRO A 430 25.09 12.12 11.64
C PRO A 430 25.68 10.74 11.28
N SER A 431 25.13 9.72 11.91
CA SER A 431 25.57 8.33 11.66
C SER A 431 24.52 7.34 12.14
N VAL A 432 24.49 6.15 11.54
CA VAL A 432 23.74 5.02 12.08
C VAL A 432 24.43 4.57 13.38
N ILE A 433 23.70 4.57 14.47
CA ILE A 433 24.22 4.26 15.82
C ILE A 433 23.72 2.94 16.38
N GLU A 434 22.63 2.41 15.83
CA GLU A 434 22.01 1.18 16.28
C GLU A 434 21.09 0.65 15.16
N GLU A 435 20.79 -0.64 15.16
CA GLU A 435 19.77 -1.25 14.32
C GLU A 435 18.59 -1.70 15.19
N LEU A 436 17.41 -1.17 14.91
CA LEU A 436 16.17 -1.49 15.61
C LEU A 436 15.47 -2.68 14.93
N PRO A 437 14.70 -3.49 15.69
CA PRO A 437 13.82 -4.47 15.08
C PRO A 437 12.90 -3.82 14.06
N SER A 438 12.96 -4.29 12.83
CA SER A 438 12.12 -3.86 11.71
C SER A 438 11.72 -5.07 10.87
N GLY A 439 10.71 -4.94 10.03
CA GLY A 439 10.22 -6.01 9.19
C GLY A 439 8.80 -5.77 8.71
N ARG A 440 8.12 -6.85 8.34
CA ARG A 440 6.78 -6.80 7.77
C ARG A 440 5.83 -7.71 8.55
N LEU A 441 4.66 -7.20 8.87
CA LEU A 441 3.51 -7.95 9.34
C LEU A 441 2.52 -8.10 8.17
N TYR A 442 1.97 -9.28 8.00
CA TYR A 442 1.00 -9.58 6.97
C TYR A 442 -0.39 -9.68 7.58
N LYS A 443 -1.36 -8.97 7.01
CA LYS A 443 -2.77 -9.12 7.38
C LYS A 443 -3.37 -10.25 6.55
N ASP A 444 -3.74 -11.30 7.25
CA ASP A 444 -4.38 -12.49 6.73
C ASP A 444 -5.80 -12.59 7.32
N GLY A 445 -6.78 -12.11 6.58
CA GLY A 445 -8.12 -11.93 7.11
C GLY A 445 -8.14 -10.96 8.30
N SER A 446 -8.40 -11.46 9.51
CA SER A 446 -8.40 -10.68 10.76
C SER A 446 -7.14 -10.85 11.60
N ILE A 447 -6.16 -11.63 11.14
CA ILE A 447 -4.96 -11.99 11.89
C ILE A 447 -3.75 -11.27 11.32
N LEU A 448 -2.85 -10.83 12.21
CA LEU A 448 -1.55 -10.29 11.84
C LEU A 448 -0.49 -11.37 12.03
N GLU A 449 0.16 -11.75 10.94
CA GLU A 449 1.18 -12.79 10.88
C GLU A 449 2.55 -12.20 10.58
N ASP A 450 3.59 -12.79 11.17
CA ASP A 450 4.97 -12.47 10.77
C ASP A 450 5.22 -12.96 9.33
N SER A 451 6.01 -12.23 8.57
CA SER A 451 6.37 -12.58 7.19
C SER A 451 7.02 -13.97 7.03
N LYS A 452 7.53 -14.53 8.12
CA LYS A 452 8.15 -15.86 8.21
C LYS A 452 7.21 -16.92 8.79
N SER A 453 5.93 -16.58 9.01
CA SER A 453 4.99 -17.53 9.60
C SER A 453 4.84 -18.78 8.73
N ARG A 454 4.59 -19.91 9.37
CA ARG A 454 4.41 -21.19 8.70
C ARG A 454 3.27 -21.13 7.68
N ALA A 455 2.18 -20.48 8.01
CA ALA A 455 0.99 -20.37 7.16
C ALA A 455 1.33 -19.68 5.81
N VAL A 456 2.07 -18.57 5.84
CA VAL A 456 2.49 -17.85 4.63
C VAL A 456 3.43 -18.69 3.76
N VAL A 457 4.39 -19.39 4.40
CA VAL A 457 5.34 -20.26 3.67
C VAL A 457 4.61 -21.45 3.05
N GLU A 458 3.68 -22.06 3.76
CA GLU A 458 2.92 -23.21 3.26
C GLU A 458 2.00 -22.81 2.09
N ARG A 459 1.30 -21.68 2.15
CA ARG A 459 0.47 -21.19 1.03
C ARG A 459 1.25 -21.00 -0.27
N ARG A 460 2.47 -20.44 -0.18
CA ARG A 460 3.34 -20.33 -1.35
C ARG A 460 3.70 -21.70 -1.94
N ARG A 461 3.98 -22.67 -1.09
CA ARG A 461 4.27 -24.04 -1.53
C ARG A 461 3.05 -24.72 -2.14
N LEU A 462 1.88 -24.55 -1.53
CA LEU A 462 0.61 -25.05 -2.06
C LEU A 462 0.29 -24.45 -3.43
N ALA A 463 0.44 -23.13 -3.59
CA ALA A 463 0.23 -22.45 -4.85
C ALA A 463 1.20 -22.91 -5.95
N PHE A 464 2.45 -23.29 -5.59
CA PHE A 464 3.46 -23.73 -6.55
C PHE A 464 3.35 -25.20 -6.93
N ALA A 465 3.10 -26.10 -5.99
CA ALA A 465 3.26 -27.56 -6.19
C ALA A 465 2.05 -28.40 -5.71
N GLY A 466 0.99 -27.77 -5.25
CA GLY A 466 -0.18 -28.50 -4.76
C GLY A 466 0.09 -29.33 -3.49
N CYS A 467 -0.84 -30.23 -3.20
CA CYS A 467 -0.82 -31.08 -2.03
C CYS A 467 -1.33 -32.49 -2.36
N ALA A 468 -0.74 -33.50 -1.73
CA ALA A 468 -1.22 -34.88 -1.73
C ALA A 468 -1.64 -35.27 -0.32
N PHE A 469 -2.84 -35.80 -0.17
CA PHE A 469 -3.34 -36.41 1.05
C PHE A 469 -3.44 -37.92 0.86
N VAL A 470 -2.94 -38.68 1.84
CA VAL A 470 -3.00 -40.14 1.79
C VAL A 470 -3.50 -40.63 3.15
N ALA A 471 -4.57 -41.42 3.16
CA ALA A 471 -5.08 -42.07 4.35
C ALA A 471 -4.92 -43.60 4.22
N ILE A 472 -4.40 -44.24 5.25
CA ILE A 472 -4.07 -45.67 5.27
C ILE A 472 -4.66 -46.29 6.52
N ALA A 473 -5.48 -47.34 6.37
CA ALA A 473 -5.98 -48.15 7.46
C ALA A 473 -5.14 -49.43 7.59
N MET A 474 -4.56 -49.65 8.77
CA MET A 474 -3.72 -50.82 9.08
C MET A 474 -4.33 -51.67 10.18
N THR A 475 -4.26 -52.97 10.05
CA THR A 475 -4.60 -53.89 11.14
C THR A 475 -3.48 -53.91 12.19
N GLU A 476 -3.78 -54.35 13.43
CA GLU A 476 -2.78 -54.58 14.48
C GLU A 476 -1.65 -55.56 14.06
N LYS A 477 -1.93 -56.40 13.06
CA LYS A 477 -0.95 -57.35 12.50
C LYS A 477 0.00 -56.72 11.50
N GLY A 478 -0.25 -55.47 11.10
CA GLY A 478 0.54 -54.73 10.12
C GLY A 478 0.19 -55.07 8.66
N GLU A 479 -1.08 -55.36 8.41
CA GLU A 479 -1.64 -55.57 7.07
C GLU A 479 -2.58 -54.41 6.71
N LEU A 480 -2.75 -54.07 5.44
CA LEU A 480 -3.76 -53.11 5.02
C LEU A 480 -5.14 -53.64 5.38
N ALA A 481 -5.93 -52.83 6.06
CA ALA A 481 -7.30 -53.20 6.45
C ALA A 481 -8.30 -52.86 5.33
N ASP A 482 -7.98 -51.86 4.52
CA ASP A 482 -8.74 -51.44 3.36
C ASP A 482 -7.79 -50.74 2.36
N ASP A 483 -8.27 -50.47 1.13
CA ASP A 483 -7.53 -49.74 0.12
C ASP A 483 -7.17 -48.32 0.64
N PRO A 484 -5.94 -47.83 0.36
CA PRO A 484 -5.58 -46.46 0.75
C PRO A 484 -6.43 -45.44 -0.01
N GLU A 485 -6.80 -44.36 0.67
CA GLU A 485 -7.43 -43.20 0.02
C GLU A 485 -6.35 -42.19 -0.37
N VAL A 486 -6.35 -41.76 -1.63
CA VAL A 486 -5.42 -40.76 -2.19
C VAL A 486 -6.23 -39.60 -2.72
N ASP A 487 -5.86 -38.37 -2.38
CA ASP A 487 -6.48 -37.15 -2.89
C ASP A 487 -5.39 -36.15 -3.29
N LEU A 488 -5.38 -35.74 -4.56
CA LEU A 488 -4.41 -34.83 -5.15
C LEU A 488 -5.04 -33.46 -5.43
N VAL A 489 -4.60 -32.44 -4.72
CA VAL A 489 -5.15 -31.08 -4.83
C VAL A 489 -4.15 -30.14 -5.49
N GLY A 490 -4.52 -29.52 -6.61
CA GLY A 490 -3.66 -28.59 -7.36
C GLY A 490 -2.50 -29.28 -8.08
N ILE A 491 -2.63 -30.59 -8.36
CA ILE A 491 -1.71 -31.42 -9.14
C ILE A 491 -2.41 -31.79 -10.46
N PRO A 492 -1.71 -31.82 -11.61
CA PRO A 492 -2.32 -32.25 -12.88
C PRO A 492 -2.93 -33.65 -12.78
N GLU A 493 -4.05 -33.83 -13.44
CA GLU A 493 -4.75 -35.14 -13.47
C GLU A 493 -3.94 -36.21 -14.23
N LYS A 494 -3.23 -35.80 -15.30
CA LYS A 494 -2.48 -36.71 -16.18
C LYS A 494 -1.03 -36.27 -16.35
N ASN A 495 -0.14 -37.25 -16.50
CA ASN A 495 1.25 -37.02 -16.87
C ASN A 495 1.40 -36.79 -18.40
N THR A 496 2.62 -36.58 -18.88
CA THR A 496 2.93 -36.34 -20.29
C THR A 496 2.62 -37.55 -21.22
N ALA A 497 2.49 -38.75 -20.67
CA ALA A 497 2.09 -39.98 -21.39
C ALA A 497 0.58 -40.18 -21.44
N GLY A 498 -0.19 -39.33 -20.72
CA GLY A 498 -1.65 -39.41 -20.65
C GLY A 498 -2.15 -40.35 -19.54
N GLU A 499 -1.28 -40.87 -18.69
CA GLU A 499 -1.62 -41.74 -17.56
C GLU A 499 -2.11 -40.89 -16.37
N ILE A 500 -3.06 -41.43 -15.62
CA ILE A 500 -3.67 -40.75 -14.46
C ILE A 500 -2.69 -40.80 -13.27
N ILE A 501 -2.26 -39.62 -12.81
CA ILE A 501 -1.26 -39.52 -11.74
C ILE A 501 -1.79 -40.08 -10.40
N ASP A 502 -3.08 -39.94 -10.16
CA ASP A 502 -3.74 -40.45 -8.95
C ASP A 502 -3.65 -41.98 -8.84
N GLU A 503 -3.90 -42.69 -9.94
CA GLU A 503 -3.76 -44.16 -10.02
C GLU A 503 -2.31 -44.60 -9.79
N ILE A 504 -1.34 -43.88 -10.40
CA ILE A 504 0.08 -44.16 -10.22
C ILE A 504 0.50 -43.97 -8.77
N VAL A 505 0.02 -42.91 -8.11
CA VAL A 505 0.30 -42.63 -6.71
C VAL A 505 -0.33 -43.68 -5.81
N PHE A 506 -1.57 -44.09 -6.10
CA PHE A 506 -2.25 -45.17 -5.37
C PHE A 506 -1.43 -46.45 -5.37
N ASP A 507 -1.00 -46.93 -6.57
CA ASP A 507 -0.19 -48.15 -6.72
C ASP A 507 1.13 -48.04 -5.95
N VAL A 508 1.76 -46.85 -5.96
CA VAL A 508 2.99 -46.60 -5.20
C VAL A 508 2.73 -46.63 -3.69
N VAL A 509 1.62 -46.15 -3.20
CA VAL A 509 1.26 -46.22 -1.78
C VAL A 509 1.11 -47.67 -1.37
N VAL A 510 0.32 -48.46 -2.09
CA VAL A 510 0.10 -49.90 -1.81
C VAL A 510 1.43 -50.66 -1.82
N SER A 511 2.21 -50.55 -2.92
CA SER A 511 3.48 -51.26 -3.04
C SER A 511 4.52 -50.84 -1.99
N THR A 512 4.50 -49.55 -1.57
CA THR A 512 5.38 -49.06 -0.51
C THR A 512 5.04 -49.70 0.84
N VAL A 513 3.75 -49.76 1.20
CA VAL A 513 3.30 -50.36 2.46
C VAL A 513 3.61 -51.85 2.46
N GLU A 514 3.30 -52.59 1.38
CA GLU A 514 3.57 -54.01 1.25
C GLU A 514 5.07 -54.36 1.23
N GLY A 515 5.90 -53.48 0.68
CA GLY A 515 7.36 -53.64 0.64
C GLY A 515 8.05 -53.38 1.98
N LEU A 516 7.39 -52.81 3.00
CA LEU A 516 8.00 -52.60 4.30
C LEU A 516 8.23 -53.91 5.06
N PRO A 517 9.32 -54.03 5.84
CA PRO A 517 9.54 -55.14 6.75
C PRO A 517 8.41 -55.21 7.80
N ARG A 518 7.98 -56.46 8.20
CA ARG A 518 6.88 -56.67 9.13
C ARG A 518 6.95 -55.86 10.45
N ALA A 519 8.14 -55.63 10.97
CA ALA A 519 8.35 -54.80 12.16
C ALA A 519 7.98 -53.33 11.91
N ARG A 520 8.26 -52.81 10.74
CA ARG A 520 7.93 -51.41 10.35
C ARG A 520 6.48 -51.21 9.95
N ARG A 521 5.77 -52.27 9.51
CA ARG A 521 4.34 -52.19 9.18
C ARG A 521 3.43 -52.01 10.43
N ARG A 522 3.99 -52.18 11.64
CA ARG A 522 3.31 -51.95 12.90
C ARG A 522 3.59 -50.59 13.52
N ASP A 523 4.42 -49.78 12.85
CA ASP A 523 4.79 -48.45 13.30
C ASP A 523 4.16 -47.42 12.33
N PRO A 524 3.07 -46.73 12.71
CA PRO A 524 2.38 -45.76 11.91
C PRO A 524 3.28 -44.63 11.39
N ASP A 525 4.23 -44.19 12.22
CA ASP A 525 5.15 -43.10 11.83
C ASP A 525 6.16 -43.56 10.77
N ALA A 526 6.64 -44.80 10.88
CA ALA A 526 7.53 -45.39 9.89
C ALA A 526 6.84 -45.62 8.54
N ILE A 527 5.55 -46.04 8.55
CA ILE A 527 4.73 -46.14 7.32
C ILE A 527 4.53 -44.77 6.73
N ALA A 528 4.05 -43.81 7.50
CA ALA A 528 3.76 -42.46 7.04
C ALA A 528 4.98 -41.80 6.37
N GLU A 529 6.16 -41.90 6.99
CA GLU A 529 7.39 -41.35 6.43
C GLU A 529 7.82 -42.04 5.14
N SER A 530 7.71 -43.37 5.06
CA SER A 530 8.07 -44.13 3.86
C SER A 530 7.15 -43.80 2.69
N VAL A 531 5.83 -43.80 2.93
CA VAL A 531 4.81 -43.44 1.92
C VAL A 531 4.97 -41.97 1.51
N ARG A 532 5.16 -41.05 2.42
CA ARG A 532 5.38 -39.63 2.11
C ARG A 532 6.56 -39.43 1.16
N ARG A 533 7.65 -40.15 1.37
CA ARG A 533 8.83 -40.08 0.48
C ARG A 533 8.54 -40.66 -0.88
N ALA A 534 7.88 -41.82 -0.94
CA ALA A 534 7.53 -42.49 -2.18
C ALA A 534 6.59 -41.63 -3.02
N VAL A 535 5.48 -41.17 -2.45
CA VAL A 535 4.50 -40.30 -3.12
C VAL A 535 5.16 -39.04 -3.68
N ARG A 536 5.99 -38.35 -2.87
CA ARG A 536 6.68 -37.14 -3.35
C ARG A 536 7.68 -37.42 -4.46
N ALA A 537 8.35 -38.55 -4.42
CA ALA A 537 9.29 -38.95 -5.48
C ALA A 537 8.55 -39.29 -6.77
N THR A 538 7.45 -40.03 -6.66
CA THR A 538 6.61 -40.39 -7.80
C THR A 538 6.00 -39.16 -8.47
N ILE A 539 5.41 -38.25 -7.71
CA ILE A 539 4.83 -37.02 -8.28
C ILE A 539 5.92 -36.15 -8.93
N ASP A 540 7.12 -36.06 -8.32
CA ASP A 540 8.29 -35.36 -8.91
C ASP A 540 8.69 -36.00 -10.27
N GLU A 541 8.69 -37.32 -10.36
CA GLU A 541 9.00 -38.04 -11.59
C GLU A 541 7.91 -37.83 -12.67
N GLN A 542 6.64 -37.84 -12.28
CA GLN A 542 5.53 -37.70 -13.23
C GLN A 542 5.27 -36.26 -13.68
N TRP A 543 5.58 -35.26 -12.82
CA TRP A 543 5.24 -33.87 -13.06
C TRP A 543 6.42 -32.88 -12.97
N GLY A 544 7.52 -33.24 -12.30
CA GLY A 544 8.65 -32.35 -12.09
C GLY A 544 8.51 -31.39 -10.91
N LYS A 545 7.53 -31.59 -10.01
CA LYS A 545 7.35 -30.77 -8.80
C LYS A 545 7.09 -31.66 -7.58
N LYS A 546 7.57 -31.18 -6.41
CA LYS A 546 7.44 -31.87 -5.11
C LYS A 546 6.34 -31.24 -4.27
N PRO A 547 5.12 -31.84 -4.23
CA PRO A 547 4.00 -31.28 -3.45
C PRO A 547 4.26 -31.35 -1.94
N LEU A 548 3.44 -30.62 -1.19
CA LEU A 548 3.23 -30.95 0.23
C LEU A 548 2.51 -32.30 0.28
N CYS A 549 2.93 -33.20 1.17
CA CYS A 549 2.31 -34.52 1.29
C CYS A 549 2.02 -34.82 2.75
N TYR A 550 0.76 -35.09 3.03
CA TYR A 550 0.25 -35.48 4.34
C TYR A 550 -0.20 -36.93 4.26
N VAL A 551 0.36 -37.76 5.14
CA VAL A 551 0.03 -39.19 5.24
C VAL A 551 -0.50 -39.46 6.63
N HIS A 552 -1.71 -39.98 6.70
CA HIS A 552 -2.37 -40.41 7.94
C HIS A 552 -2.46 -41.93 7.97
N VAL A 553 -1.97 -42.54 9.02
CA VAL A 553 -2.04 -43.99 9.22
C VAL A 553 -2.89 -44.25 10.46
N LEU A 554 -3.97 -44.99 10.27
CA LEU A 554 -4.89 -45.41 11.36
C LEU A 554 -4.71 -46.91 11.62
N THR A 555 -4.63 -47.31 12.87
CA THR A 555 -4.65 -48.72 13.28
C THR A 555 -6.07 -49.09 13.70
N VAL A 556 -6.66 -50.11 13.07
CA VAL A 556 -8.03 -50.59 13.27
C VAL A 556 -8.06 -52.04 13.69
#